data_d60030fc2a1b14cdd94783b6e8ba071e
#
_entry.id   d60030fc2a1b14cdd94783b6e8ba071e
#
_cell.length_a   1.000
_cell.length_b   1.000
_cell.length_c   1.000
_cell.angle_alpha   90.00
_cell.angle_beta   90.00
_cell.angle_gamma   90.00
#
_symmetry.space_group_name_H-M   'P 1'
#
loop_
_entity.id
_entity.type
_entity.pdbx_description
1 polymer ?
#
loop_
_entity_poly.entity_id
_entity_poly.type
_entity_poly.pdbx_seq_one_letter_code
_entity_poly.pdbx_strand_id
1 'polypeptide(L)'
;MVTRAPYRSPRGLAAVATLLALAAVGCSEASEVVGDARDGAKKAARQRSVFSLDVGDCYNSNGKAEGEAYLVEVVPCDEAHQGEVVGEFALEGGPRHPGDEKIVGIADERCAAEAQKYAPDTWALPVGVGLSHYTPTRESWTTGDRAVSCTYTVEKGTFKGSLNTAESFEPDQLTFLKGSNAVYETLWAHQPVTDDVEAALKDYKAQAKAVAAALGTHVEELDGIEGAEVGKLRATLTKAAGQWGKAASAPDADVFYLAYDQAFTLIDPNRTVPAREELGLATTVPAEDAEVWAP
;
A
#
# COMPACT_ATOMS: atom_id res chain seq x y z
N MET A 1 21.66 63.51 29.97
CA MET A 1 22.96 63.68 30.62
C MET A 1 23.82 62.44 30.36
N VAL A 2 24.93 62.70 29.66
CA VAL A 2 26.23 62.00 29.63
C VAL A 2 26.23 60.62 28.95
N THR A 3 26.48 60.55 27.70
CA THR A 3 27.67 60.35 26.85
C THR A 3 28.74 59.44 27.43
N ARG A 4 29.02 58.32 26.73
CA ARG A 4 30.31 58.09 26.03
C ARG A 4 30.41 56.66 25.42
N ALA A 5 30.61 56.59 24.13
CA ALA A 5 31.31 55.58 23.39
C ALA A 5 32.85 55.86 23.49
N PRO A 6 33.73 55.17 22.79
CA PRO A 6 33.89 53.77 22.34
C PRO A 6 35.31 53.29 22.70
N TYR A 7 35.58 52.00 22.52
CA TYR A 7 37.00 51.60 22.37
C TYR A 7 37.16 50.59 21.21
N ARG A 8 37.81 51.08 20.19
CA ARG A 8 38.41 50.27 19.11
C ARG A 8 39.84 49.90 19.51
N SER A 9 40.29 48.71 19.22
CA SER A 9 41.65 48.50 18.74
C SER A 9 41.80 47.15 18.02
N PRO A 10 42.58 47.11 16.96
CA PRO A 10 42.70 46.01 16.03
C PRO A 10 44.04 45.25 16.19
N ARG A 11 44.24 44.26 15.34
CA ARG A 11 45.45 43.46 15.05
C ARG A 11 45.34 42.03 15.62
N GLY A 12 45.55 40.94 14.87
CA GLY A 12 46.43 40.84 13.74
C GLY A 12 46.09 39.65 12.87
N LEU A 13 46.32 39.85 11.64
CA LEU A 13 46.46 38.84 10.59
C LEU A 13 47.61 37.88 10.91
N ALA A 14 47.34 36.59 10.85
CA ALA A 14 48.37 35.59 10.60
C ALA A 14 47.85 34.65 9.51
N ALA A 15 48.19 34.97 8.29
CA ALA A 15 48.09 34.07 7.14
C ALA A 15 49.19 33.02 7.31
N VAL A 16 48.82 31.77 7.50
CA VAL A 16 49.73 30.65 7.30
C VAL A 16 49.31 29.98 5.99
N ALA A 17 49.94 30.39 4.91
CA ALA A 17 49.96 29.69 3.66
C ALA A 17 50.97 28.53 3.80
N THR A 18 50.46 27.33 4.02
CA THR A 18 51.25 26.11 3.92
C THR A 18 51.02 25.54 2.52
N LEU A 19 51.95 25.84 1.60
CA LEU A 19 52.14 25.14 0.37
C LEU A 19 52.61 23.72 0.68
N LEU A 20 51.75 22.74 0.43
CA LEU A 20 52.13 21.33 0.32
C LEU A 20 52.07 20.95 -1.14
N ALA A 21 53.25 20.97 -1.77
CA ALA A 21 53.48 20.21 -2.96
C ALA A 21 53.58 18.73 -2.54
N LEU A 22 52.62 17.92 -2.94
CA LEU A 22 52.67 16.48 -2.81
C LEU A 22 52.57 15.84 -4.21
N ALA A 23 53.58 15.06 -4.42
CA ALA A 23 53.90 14.32 -5.62
C ALA A 23 52.71 13.46 -6.14
N ALA A 24 52.57 13.41 -7.41
CA ALA A 24 51.72 12.47 -8.16
C ALA A 24 52.22 11.04 -7.94
N VAL A 25 51.52 10.30 -7.12
CA VAL A 25 51.55 8.84 -7.10
C VAL A 25 50.12 8.36 -6.74
N GLY A 26 49.43 7.67 -7.61
CA GLY A 26 48.24 6.90 -7.34
C GLY A 26 46.89 7.60 -7.66
N CYS A 27 46.56 7.80 -8.94
CA CYS A 27 45.30 8.38 -9.39
C CYS A 27 44.07 7.43 -9.35
N SER A 28 44.19 6.22 -8.81
CA SER A 28 43.05 5.31 -8.70
C SER A 28 42.38 5.31 -7.31
N GLU A 29 43.13 5.34 -6.25
CA GLU A 29 42.54 5.29 -4.87
C GLU A 29 41.91 6.62 -4.43
N ALA A 30 42.43 7.75 -4.89
CA ALA A 30 41.86 9.06 -4.54
C ALA A 30 40.49 9.32 -5.19
N SER A 31 40.22 8.72 -6.34
CA SER A 31 38.92 8.85 -7.02
C SER A 31 37.82 8.00 -6.35
N GLU A 32 38.16 6.83 -5.82
CA GLU A 32 37.23 5.98 -5.07
C GLU A 32 36.82 6.64 -3.74
N VAL A 33 37.77 7.13 -2.97
CA VAL A 33 37.50 7.81 -1.68
C VAL A 33 36.65 9.07 -1.86
N VAL A 34 36.87 9.84 -2.93
CA VAL A 34 36.04 11.03 -3.24
C VAL A 34 34.67 10.62 -3.77
N GLY A 35 34.56 9.50 -4.49
CA GLY A 35 33.30 8.90 -4.90
C GLY A 35 32.46 8.48 -3.70
N ASP A 36 33.01 7.69 -2.82
CA ASP A 36 32.35 7.20 -1.60
C ASP A 36 31.89 8.34 -0.67
N ALA A 37 32.72 9.39 -0.51
CA ALA A 37 32.35 10.55 0.29
C ALA A 37 31.21 11.37 -0.32
N ARG A 38 31.16 11.46 -1.66
CA ARG A 38 30.07 12.13 -2.39
C ARG A 38 28.77 11.36 -2.32
N ASP A 39 28.85 10.05 -2.47
CA ASP A 39 27.66 9.17 -2.41
C ASP A 39 27.14 9.07 -0.98
N GLY A 40 28.00 9.02 0.02
CA GLY A 40 27.63 9.14 1.42
C GLY A 40 26.95 10.47 1.77
N ALA A 41 27.42 11.59 1.20
CA ALA A 41 26.80 12.89 1.38
C ALA A 41 25.43 12.99 0.69
N LYS A 42 25.28 12.42 -0.53
CA LYS A 42 23.99 12.33 -1.22
C LYS A 42 23.00 11.47 -0.44
N LYS A 43 23.45 10.33 0.04
CA LYS A 43 22.62 9.43 0.85
C LYS A 43 22.16 10.11 2.14
N ALA A 44 23.04 10.83 2.84
CA ALA A 44 22.67 11.58 4.04
C ALA A 44 21.66 12.70 3.73
N ALA A 45 21.77 13.36 2.58
CA ALA A 45 20.85 14.40 2.15
C ALA A 45 19.45 13.85 1.73
N ARG A 46 19.36 12.58 1.40
CA ARG A 46 18.11 11.87 1.02
C ARG A 46 17.42 11.22 2.23
N GLN A 47 18.06 11.20 3.40
CA GLN A 47 17.46 10.59 4.59
C GLN A 47 16.32 11.44 5.14
N ARG A 48 15.15 10.83 5.29
CA ARG A 48 13.98 11.42 5.90
C ARG A 48 13.39 10.50 6.97
N SER A 49 12.70 11.09 7.92
CA SER A 49 11.84 10.33 8.80
C SER A 49 10.65 9.78 8.01
N VAL A 50 10.24 8.55 8.29
CA VAL A 50 9.03 7.96 7.72
C VAL A 50 7.76 8.82 7.97
N PHE A 51 7.77 9.61 9.04
CA PHE A 51 6.68 10.53 9.38
C PHE A 51 6.71 11.87 8.62
N SER A 52 7.67 12.05 7.71
CA SER A 52 7.83 13.24 6.86
C SER A 52 7.85 12.90 5.38
N LEU A 53 7.40 11.71 5.03
CA LEU A 53 7.21 11.29 3.65
C LEU A 53 5.89 11.84 3.13
N ASP A 54 5.88 12.24 1.87
CA ASP A 54 4.68 12.68 1.17
C ASP A 54 4.15 11.56 0.26
N VAL A 55 2.87 11.58 -0.07
CA VAL A 55 2.28 10.64 -1.04
C VAL A 55 3.02 10.74 -2.38
N GLY A 56 3.47 9.61 -2.89
CA GLY A 56 4.30 9.51 -4.09
C GLY A 56 5.81 9.46 -3.82
N ASP A 57 6.26 9.62 -2.56
CA ASP A 57 7.67 9.42 -2.22
C ASP A 57 8.05 7.94 -2.33
N CYS A 58 9.09 7.66 -3.14
CA CYS A 58 9.70 6.34 -3.25
C CYS A 58 10.93 6.28 -2.34
N TYR A 59 11.11 5.15 -1.63
CA TYR A 59 12.15 5.07 -0.61
C TYR A 59 12.77 3.69 -0.46
N ASN A 60 13.97 3.67 0.13
CA ASN A 60 14.64 2.46 0.59
C ASN A 60 14.74 2.45 2.10
N SER A 61 14.38 1.33 2.73
CA SER A 61 14.61 1.09 4.15
C SER A 61 16.11 0.89 4.41
N ASN A 62 16.63 1.44 5.51
CA ASN A 62 18.05 1.31 5.85
C ASN A 62 18.42 -0.05 6.46
N GLY A 63 17.77 -1.14 6.05
CA GLY A 63 18.10 -2.51 6.44
C GLY A 63 17.71 -2.91 7.87
N LYS A 64 16.91 -2.12 8.55
CA LYS A 64 16.24 -2.51 9.78
C LYS A 64 14.82 -2.90 9.42
N ALA A 65 14.61 -4.21 9.29
CA ALA A 65 13.28 -4.75 9.20
C ALA A 65 12.56 -4.55 10.54
N GLU A 66 11.30 -4.15 10.47
CA GLU A 66 10.30 -4.14 11.52
C GLU A 66 10.57 -3.26 12.76
N GLY A 67 9.73 -2.26 12.95
CA GLY A 67 9.45 -1.60 14.22
C GLY A 67 10.34 -0.40 14.61
N GLU A 68 11.50 -0.16 13.99
CA GLU A 68 12.39 0.95 14.33
C GLU A 68 13.05 1.67 13.14
N ALA A 69 12.53 1.52 11.93
CA ALA A 69 13.05 2.25 10.77
C ALA A 69 12.46 3.67 10.71
N TYR A 70 12.87 4.51 11.64
CA TYR A 70 12.44 5.92 11.65
C TYR A 70 13.03 6.76 10.51
N LEU A 71 14.09 6.25 9.87
CA LEU A 71 14.80 6.94 8.79
C LEU A 71 14.88 6.05 7.55
N VAL A 72 14.43 6.57 6.43
CA VAL A 72 14.50 5.95 5.11
C VAL A 72 15.27 6.85 4.15
N GLU A 73 15.79 6.28 3.08
CA GLU A 73 16.41 7.03 1.98
C GLU A 73 15.37 7.28 0.90
N VAL A 74 14.92 8.52 0.72
CA VAL A 74 14.03 8.91 -0.38
C VAL A 74 14.80 8.94 -1.68
N VAL A 75 14.28 8.27 -2.69
CA VAL A 75 14.89 8.15 -4.01
C VAL A 75 13.88 8.49 -5.10
N PRO A 76 14.32 8.91 -6.30
CA PRO A 76 13.42 9.00 -7.45
C PRO A 76 12.79 7.64 -7.74
N CYS A 77 11.50 7.62 -8.10
CA CYS A 77 10.80 6.36 -8.36
C CYS A 77 11.31 5.58 -9.59
N ASP A 78 12.04 6.21 -10.50
CA ASP A 78 12.74 5.56 -11.60
C ASP A 78 14.04 4.86 -11.18
N GLU A 79 14.55 5.12 -9.97
CA GLU A 79 15.61 4.34 -9.34
C GLU A 79 15.01 3.09 -8.65
N ALA A 80 15.87 2.10 -8.32
CA ALA A 80 15.45 0.91 -7.59
C ALA A 80 15.09 1.27 -6.14
N HIS A 81 13.88 0.92 -5.70
CA HIS A 81 13.38 1.24 -4.36
C HIS A 81 12.56 0.10 -3.76
N GLN A 82 12.35 0.15 -2.46
CA GLN A 82 11.67 -0.88 -1.68
C GLN A 82 10.24 -0.51 -1.29
N GLY A 83 9.93 0.78 -1.27
CA GLY A 83 8.59 1.24 -0.89
C GLY A 83 8.19 2.53 -1.57
N GLU A 84 6.88 2.76 -1.65
CA GLU A 84 6.25 3.98 -2.16
C GLU A 84 5.07 4.35 -1.26
N VAL A 85 4.98 5.62 -0.88
CA VAL A 85 3.86 6.13 -0.06
C VAL A 85 2.65 6.33 -0.95
N VAL A 86 1.55 5.69 -0.61
CA VAL A 86 0.34 5.65 -1.44
C VAL A 86 -0.84 6.42 -0.84
N GLY A 87 -0.74 6.78 0.43
CA GLY A 87 -1.77 7.54 1.11
C GLY A 87 -1.32 8.02 2.49
N GLU A 88 -1.97 9.04 2.98
CA GLU A 88 -1.75 9.58 4.32
C GLU A 88 -3.06 10.03 4.95
N PHE A 89 -3.17 9.85 6.25
CA PHE A 89 -4.28 10.41 7.02
C PHE A 89 -3.91 10.60 8.49
N ALA A 90 -4.68 11.45 9.17
CA ALA A 90 -4.55 11.63 10.60
C ALA A 90 -5.60 10.81 11.37
N LEU A 91 -5.17 10.21 12.48
CA LEU A 91 -6.04 9.55 13.44
C LEU A 91 -6.75 10.61 14.30
N GLU A 92 -8.02 10.37 14.54
CA GLU A 92 -8.76 11.14 15.54
C GLU A 92 -8.46 10.62 16.95
N GLY A 93 -8.39 11.51 17.92
CA GLY A 93 -8.23 11.11 19.31
C GLY A 93 -7.71 12.19 20.24
N GLY A 94 -7.92 11.95 21.53
CA GLY A 94 -7.46 12.80 22.61
C GLY A 94 -5.99 12.53 22.99
N PRO A 95 -5.52 13.04 24.14
CA PRO A 95 -4.13 12.91 24.57
C PRO A 95 -3.74 11.47 24.94
N ARG A 96 -4.71 10.59 25.23
CA ARG A 96 -4.44 9.20 25.57
C ARG A 96 -4.32 8.36 24.28
N HIS A 97 -3.24 7.60 24.17
CA HIS A 97 -3.04 6.63 23.11
C HIS A 97 -4.15 5.54 23.13
N PRO A 98 -4.83 5.26 22.01
CA PRO A 98 -6.00 4.39 21.98
C PRO A 98 -5.68 2.89 22.08
N GLY A 99 -4.42 2.51 21.96
CA GLY A 99 -3.92 1.14 21.88
C GLY A 99 -3.44 0.79 20.46
N ASP A 100 -2.39 -0.04 20.41
CA ASP A 100 -1.72 -0.39 19.13
C ASP A 100 -2.67 -1.18 18.22
N GLU A 101 -3.37 -2.18 18.75
CA GLU A 101 -4.37 -2.97 18.03
C GLU A 101 -5.45 -2.11 17.34
N LYS A 102 -5.94 -1.10 18.06
CA LYS A 102 -6.97 -0.21 17.50
C LYS A 102 -6.41 0.67 16.38
N ILE A 103 -5.18 1.15 16.55
CA ILE A 103 -4.50 1.97 15.51
C ILE A 103 -4.26 1.12 14.28
N VAL A 104 -3.73 -0.08 14.44
CA VAL A 104 -3.47 -1.02 13.34
C VAL A 104 -4.76 -1.34 12.59
N GLY A 105 -5.84 -1.69 13.28
CA GLY A 105 -7.11 -1.99 12.61
C GLY A 105 -7.70 -0.80 11.81
N ILE A 106 -7.52 0.45 12.32
CA ILE A 106 -7.92 1.65 11.55
C ILE A 106 -6.98 1.86 10.36
N ALA A 107 -5.68 1.58 10.54
CA ALA A 107 -4.69 1.74 9.49
C ALA A 107 -4.93 0.73 8.36
N ASP A 108 -5.17 -0.54 8.69
CA ASP A 108 -5.48 -1.59 7.71
C ASP A 108 -6.67 -1.21 6.84
N GLU A 109 -7.79 -0.82 7.46
CA GLU A 109 -9.01 -0.45 6.73
C GLU A 109 -8.82 0.77 5.83
N ARG A 110 -8.22 1.85 6.38
CA ARG A 110 -8.08 3.10 5.64
C ARG A 110 -6.97 3.07 4.60
N CYS A 111 -5.86 2.38 4.88
CA CYS A 111 -4.78 2.23 3.92
C CYS A 111 -5.21 1.39 2.71
N ALA A 112 -6.05 0.38 2.92
CA ALA A 112 -6.67 -0.37 1.84
C ALA A 112 -7.41 0.55 0.85
N ALA A 113 -8.25 1.44 1.38
CA ALA A 113 -9.00 2.39 0.57
C ALA A 113 -8.11 3.43 -0.15
N GLU A 114 -7.02 3.90 0.48
CA GLU A 114 -6.08 4.82 -0.17
C GLU A 114 -5.26 4.10 -1.25
N ALA A 115 -4.80 2.88 -0.98
CA ALA A 115 -4.05 2.05 -1.92
C ALA A 115 -4.83 1.77 -3.21
N GLN A 116 -6.13 1.47 -3.11
CA GLN A 116 -6.99 1.28 -4.28
C GLN A 116 -7.19 2.54 -5.10
N LYS A 117 -7.26 3.70 -4.47
CA LYS A 117 -7.32 4.98 -5.20
C LYS A 117 -6.02 5.24 -5.95
N TYR A 118 -4.89 4.83 -5.38
CA TYR A 118 -3.55 5.05 -5.91
C TYR A 118 -3.19 4.07 -7.03
N ALA A 119 -3.45 2.80 -6.83
CA ALA A 119 -3.20 1.70 -7.76
C ALA A 119 -4.44 0.79 -7.86
N PRO A 120 -5.45 1.19 -8.63
CA PRO A 120 -6.73 0.47 -8.70
C PRO A 120 -6.61 -0.98 -9.19
N ASP A 121 -5.66 -1.26 -10.09
CA ASP A 121 -5.41 -2.61 -10.60
C ASP A 121 -4.28 -3.30 -9.81
N THR A 122 -4.66 -3.99 -8.74
CA THR A 122 -3.73 -4.73 -7.87
C THR A 122 -2.99 -5.86 -8.60
N TRP A 123 -3.56 -6.40 -9.70
CA TRP A 123 -2.89 -7.41 -10.50
C TRP A 123 -1.73 -6.87 -11.34
N ALA A 124 -1.65 -5.57 -11.51
CA ALA A 124 -0.54 -4.88 -12.18
C ALA A 124 0.64 -4.58 -11.23
N LEU A 125 0.49 -4.80 -9.93
CA LEU A 125 1.55 -4.59 -8.96
C LEU A 125 2.72 -5.56 -9.21
N PRO A 126 3.97 -5.13 -9.00
CA PRO A 126 5.12 -6.02 -9.07
C PRO A 126 5.00 -7.15 -8.03
N VAL A 127 5.47 -8.34 -8.39
CA VAL A 127 5.42 -9.52 -7.51
C VAL A 127 6.10 -9.24 -6.17
N GLY A 128 5.42 -9.58 -5.09
CA GLY A 128 5.88 -9.41 -3.72
C GLY A 128 5.73 -7.99 -3.16
N VAL A 129 5.07 -7.09 -3.90
CA VAL A 129 4.63 -5.80 -3.37
C VAL A 129 3.37 -6.03 -2.53
N GLY A 130 3.43 -5.63 -1.27
CA GLY A 130 2.31 -5.70 -0.34
C GLY A 130 2.01 -4.36 0.30
N LEU A 131 0.78 -4.19 0.77
CA LEU A 131 0.38 -3.00 1.51
C LEU A 131 0.93 -3.06 2.95
N SER A 132 1.46 -1.96 3.42
CA SER A 132 1.98 -1.77 4.77
C SER A 132 1.67 -0.35 5.25
N HIS A 133 1.91 -0.07 6.51
CA HIS A 133 1.68 1.27 7.06
C HIS A 133 2.66 1.62 8.18
N TYR A 134 2.94 2.91 8.33
CA TYR A 134 3.58 3.49 9.49
C TYR A 134 2.53 4.16 10.36
N THR A 135 2.57 3.88 11.66
CA THR A 135 1.60 4.41 12.63
C THR A 135 2.31 5.14 13.77
N PRO A 136 1.64 6.09 14.43
CA PRO A 136 2.20 6.77 15.60
C PRO A 136 2.52 5.79 16.71
N THR A 137 3.70 5.93 17.31
CA THR A 137 4.08 5.22 18.52
C THR A 137 3.41 5.83 19.75
N ARG A 138 3.41 5.11 20.88
CA ARG A 138 2.92 5.66 22.16
C ARG A 138 3.68 6.92 22.56
N GLU A 139 4.97 6.98 22.24
CA GLU A 139 5.83 8.12 22.55
C GLU A 139 5.51 9.32 21.64
N SER A 140 5.47 9.14 20.32
CA SER A 140 5.14 10.21 19.38
C SER A 140 3.70 10.72 19.56
N TRP A 141 2.77 9.86 19.98
CA TRP A 141 1.41 10.26 20.33
C TRP A 141 1.37 11.33 21.42
N THR A 142 2.26 11.26 22.42
CA THR A 142 2.33 12.26 23.50
C THR A 142 2.78 13.63 23.01
N THR A 143 3.48 13.69 21.91
CA THR A 143 3.94 14.94 21.25
C THR A 143 2.98 15.46 20.20
N GLY A 144 1.83 14.78 20.02
CA GLY A 144 0.77 15.21 19.11
C GLY A 144 0.77 14.54 17.75
N ASP A 145 1.67 13.56 17.52
CA ASP A 145 1.68 12.80 16.28
C ASP A 145 0.40 11.95 16.15
N ARG A 146 -0.21 12.02 14.98
CA ARG A 146 -1.45 11.31 14.61
C ARG A 146 -1.38 10.77 13.19
N ALA A 147 -0.26 10.97 12.49
CA ALA A 147 -0.13 10.60 11.10
C ALA A 147 -0.05 9.08 10.92
N VAL A 148 -0.76 8.58 9.93
CA VAL A 148 -0.60 7.24 9.39
C VAL A 148 -0.20 7.41 7.93
N SER A 149 0.91 6.78 7.55
CA SER A 149 1.38 6.73 6.17
C SER A 149 1.16 5.32 5.62
N CYS A 150 0.38 5.20 4.56
CA CYS A 150 0.12 3.96 3.86
C CYS A 150 1.17 3.77 2.77
N THR A 151 1.75 2.59 2.67
CA THR A 151 2.86 2.33 1.75
C THR A 151 2.69 1.00 1.04
N TYR A 152 3.03 0.93 -0.23
CA TYR A 152 3.37 -0.34 -0.86
C TYR A 152 4.85 -0.65 -0.63
N THR A 153 5.16 -1.86 -0.20
CA THR A 153 6.53 -2.28 0.11
C THR A 153 6.82 -3.68 -0.40
N VAL A 154 8.11 -3.98 -0.60
CA VAL A 154 8.61 -5.34 -0.82
C VAL A 154 9.47 -5.77 0.36
N GLU A 155 9.26 -6.99 0.85
CA GLU A 155 10.12 -7.55 1.90
C GLU A 155 11.54 -7.84 1.41
N LYS A 156 11.65 -8.27 0.15
CA LYS A 156 12.93 -8.67 -0.48
C LYS A 156 13.03 -8.08 -1.87
N GLY A 157 14.21 -7.57 -2.18
CA GLY A 157 14.48 -7.00 -3.49
C GLY A 157 14.06 -5.54 -3.59
N THR A 158 13.81 -5.10 -4.79
CA THR A 158 13.41 -3.73 -5.15
C THR A 158 12.56 -3.76 -6.41
N PHE A 159 11.77 -2.72 -6.61
CA PHE A 159 11.08 -2.47 -7.88
C PHE A 159 11.45 -1.09 -8.43
N LYS A 160 10.97 -0.74 -9.62
CA LYS A 160 11.20 0.55 -10.28
C LYS A 160 9.92 1.07 -10.89
N GLY A 161 9.81 2.37 -10.95
CA GLY A 161 8.64 3.07 -11.45
C GLY A 161 7.65 3.35 -10.33
N SER A 162 6.86 4.40 -10.47
CA SER A 162 5.77 4.69 -9.55
C SER A 162 4.63 3.70 -9.77
N LEU A 163 3.99 3.29 -8.67
CA LEU A 163 2.78 2.46 -8.66
C LEU A 163 1.51 3.28 -8.84
N ASN A 164 1.61 4.61 -8.90
CA ASN A 164 0.46 5.48 -9.15
C ASN A 164 -0.06 5.29 -10.57
N THR A 165 -1.17 4.59 -10.68
CA THR A 165 -1.84 4.33 -11.95
C THR A 165 -3.27 4.89 -12.01
N ALA A 166 -3.69 5.65 -10.98
CA ALA A 166 -5.06 6.13 -10.83
C ALA A 166 -5.58 6.89 -12.05
N GLU A 167 -4.75 7.73 -12.67
CA GLU A 167 -5.11 8.54 -13.83
C GLU A 167 -4.93 7.80 -15.18
N SER A 168 -4.48 6.54 -15.15
CA SER A 168 -4.17 5.75 -16.36
C SER A 168 -5.36 4.96 -16.88
N PHE A 169 -6.46 4.91 -16.14
CA PHE A 169 -7.62 4.09 -16.45
C PHE A 169 -8.81 4.90 -16.97
N GLU A 170 -9.50 4.33 -17.95
CA GLU A 170 -10.79 4.82 -18.43
C GLU A 170 -11.92 4.54 -17.42
N PRO A 171 -13.03 5.27 -17.46
CA PRO A 171 -14.13 5.11 -16.50
C PRO A 171 -14.67 3.67 -16.37
N ASP A 172 -14.79 2.94 -17.48
CA ASP A 172 -15.27 1.55 -17.47
C ASP A 172 -14.30 0.61 -16.77
N GLN A 173 -12.98 0.82 -16.97
CA GLN A 173 -11.93 0.08 -16.28
C GLN A 173 -11.99 0.33 -14.76
N LEU A 174 -12.12 1.58 -14.34
CA LEU A 174 -12.24 1.93 -12.92
C LEU A 174 -13.50 1.36 -12.29
N THR A 175 -14.63 1.37 -13.01
CA THR A 175 -15.89 0.79 -12.56
C THR A 175 -15.75 -0.72 -12.37
N PHE A 176 -15.15 -1.42 -13.34
CA PHE A 176 -14.85 -2.85 -13.25
C PHE A 176 -13.94 -3.17 -12.04
N LEU A 177 -12.81 -2.46 -11.92
CA LEU A 177 -11.84 -2.69 -10.86
C LEU A 177 -12.44 -2.45 -9.47
N LYS A 178 -13.14 -1.34 -9.29
CA LYS A 178 -13.79 -0.99 -8.03
C LYS A 178 -14.80 -2.05 -7.60
N GLY A 179 -15.67 -2.48 -8.50
CA GLY A 179 -16.66 -3.52 -8.19
C GLY A 179 -16.02 -4.87 -7.91
N SER A 180 -15.01 -5.27 -8.69
CA SER A 180 -14.27 -6.49 -8.47
C SER A 180 -13.56 -6.49 -7.11
N ASN A 181 -12.81 -5.42 -6.80
CA ASN A 181 -12.12 -5.28 -5.53
C ASN A 181 -13.10 -5.32 -4.34
N ALA A 182 -14.24 -4.61 -4.44
CA ALA A 182 -15.25 -4.59 -3.38
C ALA A 182 -15.83 -5.97 -3.04
N VAL A 183 -15.95 -6.88 -4.02
CA VAL A 183 -16.38 -8.27 -3.78
C VAL A 183 -15.37 -9.01 -2.92
N TYR A 184 -14.09 -8.91 -3.26
CA TYR A 184 -13.02 -9.59 -2.56
C TYR A 184 -12.77 -9.00 -1.16
N GLU A 185 -12.75 -7.69 -1.02
CA GLU A 185 -12.69 -7.03 0.30
C GLU A 185 -13.82 -7.49 1.21
N THR A 186 -15.05 -7.54 0.68
CA THR A 186 -16.19 -8.00 1.45
C THR A 186 -16.02 -9.44 1.92
N LEU A 187 -15.45 -10.31 1.08
CA LEU A 187 -15.19 -11.70 1.43
C LEU A 187 -14.22 -11.80 2.63
N TRP A 188 -13.14 -11.02 2.61
CA TRP A 188 -12.12 -11.02 3.67
C TRP A 188 -12.55 -10.29 4.93
N ALA A 189 -13.15 -9.12 4.79
CA ALA A 189 -13.61 -8.31 5.95
C ALA A 189 -14.65 -9.04 6.80
N HIS A 190 -15.36 -10.01 6.21
CA HIS A 190 -16.39 -10.79 6.92
C HIS A 190 -15.97 -12.25 7.14
N GLN A 191 -14.67 -12.56 6.99
CA GLN A 191 -14.18 -13.92 7.20
C GLN A 191 -14.41 -14.35 8.66
N PRO A 192 -15.06 -15.51 8.91
CA PRO A 192 -15.22 -16.03 10.25
C PRO A 192 -13.87 -16.40 10.89
N VAL A 193 -13.81 -16.27 12.21
CA VAL A 193 -12.57 -16.52 13.00
C VAL A 193 -12.18 -18.01 13.06
N THR A 194 -13.05 -18.92 12.67
CA THR A 194 -12.84 -20.39 12.70
C THR A 194 -13.32 -21.03 11.42
N ASP A 195 -12.62 -22.07 11.02
CA ASP A 195 -12.96 -22.88 9.83
C ASP A 195 -14.10 -23.89 10.12
N ASP A 196 -14.55 -23.99 11.37
CA ASP A 196 -15.68 -24.82 11.76
C ASP A 196 -16.99 -24.13 11.42
N VAL A 197 -17.53 -24.44 10.25
CA VAL A 197 -18.78 -23.83 9.76
C VAL A 197 -19.98 -24.20 10.63
N GLU A 198 -20.04 -25.41 11.23
CA GLU A 198 -21.14 -25.81 12.09
C GLU A 198 -21.16 -24.95 13.37
N ALA A 199 -19.99 -24.72 13.97
CA ALA A 199 -19.84 -23.88 15.15
C ALA A 199 -20.09 -22.37 14.84
N ALA A 200 -19.72 -21.90 13.65
CA ALA A 200 -19.80 -20.48 13.24
C ALA A 200 -20.80 -20.22 12.11
N LEU A 201 -21.81 -21.07 11.93
CA LEU A 201 -22.76 -20.99 10.81
C LEU A 201 -23.43 -19.60 10.68
N LYS A 202 -23.69 -18.93 11.81
CA LYS A 202 -24.25 -17.58 11.79
C LYS A 202 -23.32 -16.57 11.12
N ASP A 203 -22.01 -16.65 11.39
CA ASP A 203 -21.01 -15.71 10.88
C ASP A 203 -20.74 -16.00 9.41
N TYR A 204 -20.64 -17.26 9.02
CA TYR A 204 -20.55 -17.67 7.62
C TYR A 204 -21.76 -17.22 6.78
N LYS A 205 -22.97 -17.29 7.35
CA LYS A 205 -24.18 -16.77 6.69
C LYS A 205 -24.17 -15.25 6.59
N ALA A 206 -23.59 -14.56 7.55
CA ALA A 206 -23.43 -13.11 7.51
C ALA A 206 -22.43 -12.70 6.41
N GLN A 207 -21.29 -13.38 6.32
CA GLN A 207 -20.34 -13.23 5.21
C GLN A 207 -21.03 -13.48 3.86
N ALA A 208 -21.70 -14.61 3.72
CA ALA A 208 -22.39 -14.97 2.47
C ALA A 208 -23.42 -13.90 2.05
N LYS A 209 -24.13 -13.31 3.01
CA LYS A 209 -25.08 -12.24 2.73
C LYS A 209 -24.37 -10.96 2.25
N ALA A 210 -23.25 -10.60 2.87
CA ALA A 210 -22.48 -9.41 2.49
C ALA A 210 -21.89 -9.58 1.08
N VAL A 211 -21.29 -10.74 0.79
CA VAL A 211 -20.71 -11.04 -0.55
C VAL A 211 -21.80 -11.08 -1.62
N ALA A 212 -22.99 -11.64 -1.33
CA ALA A 212 -24.11 -11.61 -2.27
C ALA A 212 -24.54 -10.18 -2.61
N ALA A 213 -24.52 -9.28 -1.64
CA ALA A 213 -24.86 -7.87 -1.86
C ALA A 213 -23.78 -7.15 -2.70
N ALA A 214 -22.50 -7.35 -2.38
CA ALA A 214 -21.38 -6.78 -3.14
C ALA A 214 -21.40 -7.25 -4.61
N LEU A 215 -21.64 -8.54 -4.84
CA LEU A 215 -21.83 -9.11 -6.19
C LEU A 215 -23.02 -8.49 -6.91
N GLY A 216 -24.14 -8.27 -6.20
CA GLY A 216 -25.31 -7.60 -6.79
C GLY A 216 -24.98 -6.22 -7.31
N THR A 217 -24.28 -5.40 -6.49
CA THR A 217 -23.82 -4.07 -6.89
C THR A 217 -22.87 -4.13 -8.08
N HIS A 218 -21.88 -5.03 -8.06
CA HIS A 218 -20.94 -5.16 -9.17
C HIS A 218 -21.62 -5.60 -10.46
N VAL A 219 -22.60 -6.52 -10.40
CA VAL A 219 -23.41 -6.94 -11.55
C VAL A 219 -24.18 -5.77 -12.16
N GLU A 220 -24.74 -4.89 -11.33
CA GLU A 220 -25.44 -3.67 -11.79
C GLU A 220 -24.45 -2.69 -12.46
N GLU A 221 -23.27 -2.50 -11.88
CA GLU A 221 -22.21 -1.66 -12.46
C GLU A 221 -21.71 -2.20 -13.81
N LEU A 222 -21.53 -3.51 -13.94
CA LEU A 222 -21.15 -4.16 -15.21
C LEU A 222 -22.20 -4.05 -16.32
N ASP A 223 -23.47 -3.77 -16.00
CA ASP A 223 -24.51 -3.57 -17.01
C ASP A 223 -24.28 -2.32 -17.87
N GLY A 224 -23.54 -1.35 -17.33
CA GLY A 224 -23.17 -0.12 -18.03
C GLY A 224 -21.93 -0.25 -18.93
N ILE A 225 -21.18 -1.37 -18.83
CA ILE A 225 -19.93 -1.58 -19.57
C ILE A 225 -20.20 -2.45 -20.81
N GLU A 226 -19.85 -1.93 -21.98
CA GLU A 226 -19.98 -2.69 -23.24
C GLU A 226 -18.84 -3.70 -23.37
N GLY A 227 -19.17 -4.94 -23.76
CA GLY A 227 -18.19 -6.00 -24.01
C GLY A 227 -18.82 -7.39 -23.97
N ALA A 228 -18.36 -8.27 -24.86
CA ALA A 228 -18.90 -9.64 -24.94
C ALA A 228 -18.43 -10.47 -23.74
N GLU A 229 -17.17 -10.33 -23.34
CA GLU A 229 -16.60 -11.06 -22.19
C GLU A 229 -17.07 -10.45 -20.86
N VAL A 230 -17.21 -9.12 -20.78
CA VAL A 230 -17.85 -8.45 -19.65
C VAL A 230 -19.29 -8.95 -19.46
N GLY A 231 -20.06 -9.09 -20.55
CA GLY A 231 -21.43 -9.64 -20.50
C GLY A 231 -21.48 -11.09 -20.01
N LYS A 232 -20.52 -11.95 -20.39
CA LYS A 232 -20.40 -13.33 -19.91
C LYS A 232 -20.02 -13.37 -18.41
N LEU A 233 -19.09 -12.53 -18.01
CA LEU A 233 -18.71 -12.41 -16.62
C LEU A 233 -19.90 -11.95 -15.76
N ARG A 234 -20.61 -10.91 -16.17
CA ARG A 234 -21.83 -10.45 -15.51
C ARG A 234 -22.84 -11.56 -15.29
N ALA A 235 -23.09 -12.38 -16.33
CA ALA A 235 -23.98 -13.52 -16.22
C ALA A 235 -23.48 -14.59 -15.22
N THR A 236 -22.18 -14.76 -15.11
CA THR A 236 -21.54 -15.66 -14.14
C THR A 236 -21.67 -15.12 -12.73
N LEU A 237 -21.36 -13.83 -12.51
CA LEU A 237 -21.47 -13.18 -11.21
C LEU A 237 -22.94 -13.09 -10.72
N THR A 238 -23.90 -12.95 -11.62
CA THR A 238 -25.34 -13.05 -11.29
C THR A 238 -25.67 -14.42 -10.69
N LYS A 239 -25.11 -15.50 -11.26
CA LYS A 239 -25.28 -16.86 -10.70
C LYS A 239 -24.56 -16.98 -9.34
N ALA A 240 -23.36 -16.40 -9.23
CA ALA A 240 -22.62 -16.37 -7.98
C ALA A 240 -23.42 -15.69 -6.87
N ALA A 241 -23.95 -14.49 -7.12
CA ALA A 241 -24.81 -13.77 -6.18
C ALA A 241 -26.01 -14.62 -5.71
N GLY A 242 -26.63 -15.36 -6.65
CA GLY A 242 -27.70 -16.30 -6.33
C GLY A 242 -27.28 -17.46 -5.42
N GLN A 243 -26.09 -18.03 -5.61
CA GLN A 243 -25.56 -19.10 -4.76
C GLN A 243 -25.14 -18.58 -3.37
N TRP A 244 -24.46 -17.41 -3.34
CA TRP A 244 -24.16 -16.73 -2.08
C TRP A 244 -25.42 -16.40 -1.27
N GLY A 245 -26.51 -15.98 -1.94
CA GLY A 245 -27.82 -15.76 -1.32
C GLY A 245 -28.44 -17.03 -0.75
N LYS A 246 -28.26 -18.19 -1.43
CA LYS A 246 -28.69 -19.50 -0.89
C LYS A 246 -27.85 -19.89 0.33
N ALA A 247 -26.53 -19.72 0.30
CA ALA A 247 -25.66 -19.94 1.45
C ALA A 247 -26.11 -19.07 2.63
N ALA A 248 -26.36 -17.79 2.41
CA ALA A 248 -26.83 -16.85 3.44
C ALA A 248 -28.15 -17.28 4.11
N SER A 249 -29.01 -18.00 3.39
CA SER A 249 -30.33 -18.47 3.87
C SER A 249 -30.39 -19.96 4.24
N ALA A 250 -29.23 -20.66 4.22
CA ALA A 250 -29.17 -22.09 4.49
C ALA A 250 -29.71 -22.43 5.89
N PRO A 251 -30.50 -23.50 6.04
CA PRO A 251 -31.04 -23.91 7.35
C PRO A 251 -29.97 -24.52 8.27
N ASP A 252 -28.96 -25.18 7.69
CA ASP A 252 -27.91 -25.93 8.38
C ASP A 252 -26.58 -25.84 7.63
N ALA A 253 -25.52 -26.41 8.20
CA ALA A 253 -24.18 -26.38 7.66
C ALA A 253 -24.05 -27.17 6.34
N ASP A 254 -24.75 -28.29 6.18
CA ASP A 254 -24.66 -29.12 4.97
C ASP A 254 -25.21 -28.37 3.75
N VAL A 255 -26.37 -27.75 3.89
CA VAL A 255 -26.97 -26.91 2.85
C VAL A 255 -26.12 -25.66 2.58
N PHE A 256 -25.52 -25.10 3.64
CA PHE A 256 -24.57 -23.99 3.51
C PHE A 256 -23.38 -24.39 2.64
N TYR A 257 -22.68 -25.46 2.99
CA TYR A 257 -21.48 -25.92 2.27
C TYR A 257 -21.75 -26.14 0.78
N LEU A 258 -22.87 -26.77 0.44
CA LEU A 258 -23.19 -27.05 -0.95
C LEU A 258 -23.36 -25.76 -1.76
N ALA A 259 -24.02 -24.76 -1.19
CA ALA A 259 -24.23 -23.47 -1.87
C ALA A 259 -22.93 -22.62 -1.89
N TYR A 260 -22.17 -22.63 -0.80
CA TYR A 260 -20.92 -21.91 -0.64
C TYR A 260 -19.85 -22.38 -1.63
N ASP A 261 -19.62 -23.69 -1.74
CA ASP A 261 -18.65 -24.27 -2.68
C ASP A 261 -18.97 -23.90 -4.15
N GLN A 262 -20.25 -23.99 -4.53
CA GLN A 262 -20.68 -23.55 -5.84
C GLN A 262 -20.50 -22.05 -6.06
N ALA A 263 -20.78 -21.25 -5.04
CA ALA A 263 -20.64 -19.80 -5.09
C ALA A 263 -19.16 -19.39 -5.23
N PHE A 264 -18.28 -20.00 -4.43
CA PHE A 264 -16.85 -19.76 -4.45
C PHE A 264 -16.21 -20.08 -5.80
N THR A 265 -16.58 -21.22 -6.39
CA THR A 265 -16.13 -21.59 -7.75
C THR A 265 -16.53 -20.57 -8.82
N LEU A 266 -17.65 -19.86 -8.64
CA LEU A 266 -18.13 -18.87 -9.60
C LEU A 266 -17.41 -17.52 -9.50
N ILE A 267 -16.78 -17.21 -8.37
CA ILE A 267 -15.98 -15.99 -8.17
C ILE A 267 -14.47 -16.24 -8.31
N ASP A 268 -14.06 -17.42 -8.80
CA ASP A 268 -12.65 -17.71 -9.08
C ASP A 268 -12.05 -16.59 -9.95
N PRO A 269 -10.91 -15.98 -9.54
CA PRO A 269 -10.26 -14.87 -10.25
C PRO A 269 -9.99 -15.17 -11.73
N ASN A 270 -9.64 -16.42 -12.08
CA ASN A 270 -9.41 -16.82 -13.47
C ASN A 270 -10.62 -16.58 -14.38
N ARG A 271 -11.82 -16.51 -13.84
CA ARG A 271 -13.04 -16.22 -14.60
C ARG A 271 -13.14 -14.76 -15.03
N THR A 272 -12.40 -13.87 -14.37
CA THR A 272 -12.36 -12.45 -14.73
C THR A 272 -11.39 -12.16 -15.87
N VAL A 273 -10.42 -13.04 -16.12
CA VAL A 273 -9.32 -12.83 -17.08
C VAL A 273 -9.82 -12.42 -18.48
N PRO A 274 -10.82 -13.07 -19.11
CA PRO A 274 -11.27 -12.65 -20.43
C PRO A 274 -11.87 -11.24 -20.45
N ALA A 275 -12.63 -10.86 -19.42
CA ALA A 275 -13.18 -9.51 -19.32
C ALA A 275 -12.09 -8.46 -19.03
N ARG A 276 -11.08 -8.81 -18.22
CA ARG A 276 -9.92 -7.96 -17.99
C ARG A 276 -9.12 -7.73 -19.28
N GLU A 277 -8.93 -8.78 -20.08
CA GLU A 277 -8.28 -8.68 -21.41
C GLU A 277 -9.06 -7.76 -22.35
N GLU A 278 -10.39 -7.93 -22.43
CA GLU A 278 -11.28 -7.08 -23.23
C GLU A 278 -11.20 -5.60 -22.82
N LEU A 279 -11.04 -5.34 -21.51
CA LEU A 279 -10.89 -4.00 -20.94
C LEU A 279 -9.45 -3.47 -20.96
N GLY A 280 -8.45 -4.26 -21.40
CA GLY A 280 -7.04 -3.85 -21.42
C GLY A 280 -6.39 -3.75 -20.02
N LEU A 281 -6.92 -4.49 -19.03
CA LEU A 281 -6.39 -4.60 -17.67
C LEU A 281 -5.34 -5.70 -17.55
N ALA A 282 -4.60 -5.75 -16.45
CA ALA A 282 -3.68 -6.84 -16.17
C ALA A 282 -4.41 -8.19 -16.09
N THR A 283 -3.85 -9.22 -16.74
CA THR A 283 -4.50 -10.55 -16.91
C THR A 283 -3.76 -11.68 -16.19
N THR A 284 -2.59 -11.40 -15.62
CA THR A 284 -1.85 -12.37 -14.81
C THR A 284 -2.47 -12.43 -13.43
N VAL A 285 -3.10 -13.56 -13.11
CA VAL A 285 -3.63 -13.80 -11.77
C VAL A 285 -2.44 -13.86 -10.81
N PRO A 286 -2.41 -13.07 -9.74
CA PRO A 286 -1.38 -13.16 -8.73
C PRO A 286 -1.26 -14.59 -8.15
N ALA A 287 -0.03 -15.00 -7.83
CA ALA A 287 0.25 -16.38 -7.40
C ALA A 287 -0.16 -16.63 -5.95
N GLU A 288 -0.14 -15.60 -5.13
CA GLU A 288 -0.52 -15.66 -3.71
C GLU A 288 -1.95 -15.18 -3.54
N ASP A 289 -2.74 -15.91 -2.76
CA ASP A 289 -4.14 -15.51 -2.48
C ASP A 289 -4.21 -14.09 -1.89
N ALA A 290 -3.24 -13.72 -1.06
CA ALA A 290 -3.13 -12.37 -0.50
C ALA A 290 -2.94 -11.30 -1.59
N GLU A 291 -2.25 -11.59 -2.68
CA GLU A 291 -2.03 -10.64 -3.79
C GLU A 291 -3.27 -10.51 -4.69
N VAL A 292 -4.09 -11.57 -4.77
CA VAL A 292 -5.37 -11.55 -5.51
C VAL A 292 -6.41 -10.76 -4.74
N TRP A 293 -6.40 -10.90 -3.42
CA TRP A 293 -7.46 -10.47 -2.52
C TRP A 293 -7.10 -9.22 -1.70
N ALA A 294 -5.81 -8.89 -1.59
CA ALA A 294 -5.38 -7.74 -0.83
C ALA A 294 -5.71 -6.44 -1.58
N PRO A 295 -6.25 -5.46 -0.88
CA PRO A 295 -6.09 -4.09 -1.29
C PRO A 295 -4.64 -3.68 -1.08
#